data_0fca924a1758695999436f8f31530838
#
_entry.id   0fca924a1758695999436f8f31530838
#
_cell.length_a   1.000
_cell.length_b   1.000
_cell.length_c   1.000
_cell.angle_alpha   90.00
_cell.angle_beta   90.00
_cell.angle_gamma   90.00
#
_symmetry.space_group_name_H-M   'P 1'
#
loop_
_entity.id
_entity.type
_entity.pdbx_description
1 polymer ?
#
loop_
_entity_poly.entity_id
_entity_poly.type
_entity_poly.pdbx_seq_one_letter_code
_entity_poly.pdbx_strand_id
1 'polypeptide(L)'
;MSDYSKNLGNSIFKGRKRLRMTQADLAERAGVTEQTIRKIEHGEGNPQLDVLCSLLKELQIDPSEIMYPSDNTADPARKQLDILLSDCTDDQIAALIPIVKGALEVVKGKQLIATR
;
A
#
# COMPACT_ATOMS: atom_id res chain seq x y z
N MET A 1 -3.23 3.31 16.78
CA MET A 1 -3.19 2.38 15.65
C MET A 1 -2.21 2.88 14.62
N SER A 2 -1.51 1.98 13.98
CA SER A 2 -0.57 2.35 12.94
C SER A 2 -1.31 2.73 11.66
N ASP A 3 -0.64 3.53 10.82
CA ASP A 3 -1.20 3.86 9.52
C ASP A 3 -1.34 2.62 8.64
N TYR A 4 -0.47 1.63 8.83
CA TYR A 4 -0.56 0.38 8.07
C TYR A 4 -1.82 -0.39 8.42
N SER A 5 -2.21 -0.41 9.68
CA SER A 5 -3.45 -1.08 10.09
C SER A 5 -4.68 -0.41 9.47
N LYS A 6 -4.68 0.91 9.40
CA LYS A 6 -5.77 1.64 8.75
C LYS A 6 -5.79 1.40 7.26
N ASN A 7 -4.63 1.44 6.62
CA ASN A 7 -4.53 1.19 5.19
C ASN A 7 -4.98 -0.22 4.85
N LEU A 8 -4.56 -1.18 5.64
CA LEU A 8 -4.99 -2.56 5.47
C LEU A 8 -6.50 -2.68 5.60
N GLY A 9 -7.06 -2.11 6.65
CA GLY A 9 -8.50 -2.15 6.88
C GLY A 9 -9.29 -1.58 5.71
N ASN A 10 -8.86 -0.43 5.20
CA ASN A 10 -9.50 0.20 4.06
C ASN A 10 -9.39 -0.67 2.81
N SER A 11 -8.22 -1.25 2.55
CA SER A 11 -8.02 -2.09 1.38
C SER A 11 -8.85 -3.35 1.43
N ILE A 12 -8.93 -3.96 2.61
CA ILE A 12 -9.76 -5.16 2.81
C ILE A 12 -11.23 -4.84 2.58
N PHE A 13 -11.71 -3.76 3.18
CA PHE A 13 -13.10 -3.33 3.02
C PHE A 13 -13.43 -3.08 1.55
N LYS A 14 -12.60 -2.29 0.87
CA LYS A 14 -12.82 -1.96 -0.55
C LYS A 14 -12.77 -3.19 -1.43
N GLY A 15 -11.80 -4.08 -1.18
CA GLY A 15 -11.66 -5.30 -1.96
C GLY A 15 -12.85 -6.22 -1.77
N ARG A 16 -13.30 -6.36 -0.53
CA ARG A 16 -14.47 -7.19 -0.22
C ARG A 16 -15.73 -6.65 -0.91
N LYS A 17 -15.94 -5.34 -0.84
CA LYS A 17 -17.09 -4.71 -1.51
C LYS A 17 -17.00 -4.85 -3.02
N ARG A 18 -15.82 -4.68 -3.58
CA ARG A 18 -15.61 -4.83 -5.03
C ARG A 18 -15.99 -6.23 -5.50
N LEU A 19 -15.65 -7.25 -4.71
CA LEU A 19 -15.94 -8.64 -5.05
C LEU A 19 -17.27 -9.11 -4.50
N ARG A 20 -18.05 -8.21 -3.90
CA ARG A 20 -19.39 -8.50 -3.37
C ARG A 20 -19.39 -9.63 -2.34
N MET A 21 -18.39 -9.63 -1.49
CA MET A 21 -18.29 -10.58 -0.39
C MET A 21 -18.79 -9.96 0.90
N THR A 22 -19.43 -10.77 1.73
CA THR A 22 -19.71 -10.39 3.11
C THR A 22 -18.48 -10.61 3.96
N GLN A 23 -18.47 -10.06 5.17
CA GLN A 23 -17.39 -10.33 6.12
C GLN A 23 -17.31 -11.84 6.43
N ALA A 24 -18.45 -12.50 6.52
CA ALA A 24 -18.50 -13.93 6.76
C ALA A 24 -17.90 -14.72 5.59
N ASP A 25 -18.22 -14.31 4.35
CA ASP A 25 -17.66 -14.96 3.16
C ASP A 25 -16.13 -14.87 3.15
N LEU A 26 -15.61 -13.68 3.42
CA LEU A 26 -14.15 -13.49 3.42
C LEU A 26 -13.51 -14.28 4.56
N ALA A 27 -14.12 -14.27 5.72
CA ALA A 27 -13.61 -15.00 6.88
C ALA A 27 -13.48 -16.50 6.56
N GLU A 28 -14.50 -17.05 5.93
CA GLU A 28 -14.49 -18.47 5.54
C GLU A 28 -13.35 -18.77 4.56
N ARG A 29 -13.18 -17.91 3.55
CA ARG A 29 -12.15 -18.11 2.54
C ARG A 29 -10.74 -17.95 3.09
N ALA A 30 -10.57 -17.04 4.03
CA ALA A 30 -9.26 -16.80 4.62
C ALA A 30 -8.96 -17.69 5.82
N GLY A 31 -9.92 -18.49 6.25
CA GLY A 31 -9.72 -19.40 7.38
C GLY A 31 -9.66 -18.71 8.73
N VAL A 32 -10.36 -17.60 8.87
CA VAL A 32 -10.42 -16.84 10.12
C VAL A 32 -11.87 -16.60 10.52
N THR A 33 -12.06 -15.99 11.68
CA THR A 33 -13.40 -15.66 12.15
C THR A 33 -13.89 -14.36 11.55
N GLU A 34 -15.20 -14.19 11.48
CA GLU A 34 -15.81 -12.94 11.03
C GLU A 34 -15.38 -11.78 11.90
N GLN A 35 -15.23 -12.02 13.21
CA GLN A 35 -14.77 -10.99 14.13
C GLN A 35 -13.37 -10.52 13.78
N THR A 36 -12.51 -11.42 13.35
CA THR A 36 -11.16 -11.05 12.88
C THR A 36 -11.24 -10.10 11.70
N ILE A 37 -12.09 -10.40 10.72
CA ILE A 37 -12.27 -9.53 9.56
C ILE A 37 -12.79 -8.16 10.01
N ARG A 38 -13.76 -8.15 10.90
CA ARG A 38 -14.35 -6.92 11.39
C ARG A 38 -13.30 -6.02 12.05
N LYS A 39 -12.45 -6.60 12.90
CA LYS A 39 -11.38 -5.86 13.55
C LYS A 39 -10.38 -5.29 12.56
N ILE A 40 -10.00 -6.11 11.57
CA ILE A 40 -9.06 -5.64 10.53
C ILE A 40 -9.65 -4.46 9.77
N GLU A 41 -10.91 -4.54 9.37
CA GLU A 41 -11.56 -3.46 8.63
C GLU A 41 -11.69 -2.18 9.45
N HIS A 42 -11.76 -2.29 10.77
CA HIS A 42 -11.78 -1.12 11.65
C HIS A 42 -10.40 -0.56 11.96
N GLY A 43 -9.35 -1.15 11.39
CA GLY A 43 -8.00 -0.68 11.63
C GLY A 43 -7.42 -1.11 12.98
N GLU A 44 -8.07 -2.05 13.64
CA GLU A 44 -7.66 -2.54 14.95
C GLU A 44 -6.88 -3.83 14.88
N GLY A 45 -6.90 -4.47 13.72
CA GLY A 45 -6.28 -5.77 13.57
C GLY A 45 -4.80 -5.71 13.30
N ASN A 46 -4.12 -6.74 13.75
CA ASN A 46 -2.71 -6.96 13.42
C ASN A 46 -2.59 -8.43 13.02
N PRO A 47 -3.03 -8.79 11.81
CA PRO A 47 -3.07 -10.17 11.40
C PRO A 47 -1.68 -10.77 11.28
N GLN A 48 -1.57 -12.05 11.60
CA GLN A 48 -0.35 -12.79 11.34
C GLN A 48 -0.10 -12.84 9.83
N LEU A 49 1.15 -13.07 9.48
CA LEU A 49 1.57 -13.04 8.09
C LEU A 49 0.75 -13.97 7.20
N ASP A 50 0.50 -15.18 7.66
CA ASP A 50 -0.27 -16.16 6.87
C ASP A 50 -1.68 -15.66 6.58
N VAL A 51 -2.32 -15.06 7.58
CA VAL A 51 -3.66 -14.50 7.43
C VAL A 51 -3.63 -13.32 6.47
N LEU A 52 -2.65 -12.44 6.62
CA LEU A 52 -2.49 -11.29 5.75
C LEU A 52 -2.34 -11.73 4.30
N CYS A 53 -1.46 -12.68 4.04
CA CYS A 53 -1.23 -13.19 2.69
C CYS A 53 -2.51 -13.81 2.11
N SER A 54 -3.25 -14.57 2.92
CA SER A 54 -4.52 -15.15 2.47
C SER A 54 -5.53 -14.10 2.08
N LEU A 55 -5.65 -13.04 2.88
CA LEU A 55 -6.58 -11.95 2.60
C LEU A 55 -6.22 -11.23 1.32
N LEU A 56 -4.94 -10.92 1.13
CA LEU A 56 -4.49 -10.20 -0.07
C LEU A 56 -4.72 -11.04 -1.33
N LYS A 57 -4.47 -12.34 -1.25
CA LYS A 57 -4.70 -13.25 -2.37
C LYS A 57 -6.18 -13.37 -2.70
N GLU A 58 -7.01 -13.58 -1.69
CA GLU A 58 -8.45 -13.73 -1.90
C GLU A 58 -9.07 -12.48 -2.51
N LEU A 59 -8.59 -11.32 -2.13
CA LEU A 59 -9.14 -10.05 -2.61
C LEU A 59 -8.35 -9.48 -3.78
N GLN A 60 -7.29 -10.15 -4.21
CA GLN A 60 -6.46 -9.72 -5.33
C GLN A 60 -5.92 -8.29 -5.11
N ILE A 61 -5.43 -8.05 -3.91
CA ILE A 61 -4.87 -6.76 -3.51
C ILE A 61 -3.35 -6.82 -3.62
N ASP A 62 -2.78 -5.82 -4.28
CA ASP A 62 -1.33 -5.68 -4.33
C ASP A 62 -0.82 -5.25 -2.95
N PRO A 63 0.13 -5.99 -2.36
CA PRO A 63 0.66 -5.62 -1.05
C PRO A 63 1.20 -4.20 -0.98
N SER A 64 1.68 -3.65 -2.09
CA SER A 64 2.20 -2.28 -2.11
C SER A 64 1.12 -1.25 -1.77
N GLU A 65 -0.15 -1.57 -1.99
CA GLU A 65 -1.25 -0.66 -1.65
C GLU A 65 -1.35 -0.42 -0.14
N ILE A 66 -0.93 -1.40 0.66
CA ILE A 66 -0.93 -1.27 2.11
C ILE A 66 0.24 -0.42 2.57
N MET A 67 1.41 -0.65 2.00
CA MET A 67 2.64 0.02 2.40
C MET A 67 2.76 1.41 1.76
N TYR A 68 2.31 1.55 0.54
CA TYR A 68 2.41 2.78 -0.25
C TYR A 68 1.05 3.06 -0.88
N PRO A 69 0.06 3.47 -0.08
CA PRO A 69 -1.28 3.65 -0.62
C PRO A 69 -1.29 4.69 -1.73
N SER A 70 -1.83 4.28 -2.87
CA SER A 70 -2.01 5.20 -3.97
C SER A 70 -3.30 5.97 -3.73
N ASP A 71 -3.21 7.27 -3.88
CA ASP A 71 -4.38 8.12 -3.82
C ASP A 71 -5.03 8.11 -5.20
N ASN A 72 -6.32 7.84 -5.27
CA ASN A 72 -7.05 7.90 -6.53
C ASN A 72 -7.08 9.33 -7.11
N THR A 73 -6.81 10.30 -6.25
CA THR A 73 -6.67 11.68 -6.66
C THR A 73 -5.19 12.04 -6.75
N ALA A 74 -4.38 11.08 -7.22
CA ALA A 74 -2.95 11.24 -7.27
C ALA A 74 -2.55 12.57 -7.88
N ASP A 75 -1.63 13.23 -7.22
CA ASP A 75 -1.01 14.46 -7.68
C ASP A 75 -0.54 14.26 -9.13
N PRO A 76 -0.86 15.20 -10.03
CA PRO A 76 -0.38 15.15 -11.41
C PRO A 76 1.13 14.95 -11.52
N ALA A 77 1.91 15.53 -10.60
CA ALA A 77 3.36 15.36 -10.60
C ALA A 77 3.78 13.91 -10.34
N ARG A 78 3.12 13.24 -9.41
CA ARG A 78 3.39 11.83 -9.13
C ARG A 78 3.05 10.96 -10.33
N LYS A 79 1.93 11.24 -10.96
CA LYS A 79 1.49 10.51 -12.14
C LYS A 79 2.46 10.72 -13.30
N GLN A 80 2.95 11.95 -13.46
CA GLN A 80 3.92 12.28 -14.50
C GLN A 80 5.22 11.50 -14.29
N LEU A 81 5.67 11.38 -13.05
CA LEU A 81 6.86 10.61 -12.74
C LEU A 81 6.67 9.14 -13.09
N ASP A 82 5.52 8.57 -12.76
CA ASP A 82 5.21 7.18 -13.10
C ASP A 82 5.27 6.96 -14.62
N ILE A 83 4.73 7.91 -15.38
CA ILE A 83 4.75 7.84 -16.84
C ILE A 83 6.18 7.85 -17.36
N LEU A 84 7.01 8.74 -16.82
CA LEU A 84 8.42 8.82 -17.23
C LEU A 84 9.16 7.51 -16.97
N LEU A 85 8.87 6.86 -15.84
CA LEU A 85 9.54 5.62 -15.46
C LEU A 85 9.00 4.41 -16.21
N SER A 86 7.80 4.49 -16.76
CA SER A 86 7.13 3.35 -17.40
C SER A 86 7.87 2.85 -18.64
N ASP A 87 8.61 3.72 -19.31
CA ASP A 87 9.36 3.34 -20.51
C ASP A 87 10.78 2.90 -20.21
N CYS A 88 11.19 2.91 -18.93
CA CYS A 88 12.54 2.57 -18.56
C CYS A 88 12.70 1.05 -18.43
N THR A 89 13.86 0.55 -18.85
CA THR A 89 14.24 -0.84 -18.61
C THR A 89 14.62 -1.01 -17.16
N ASP A 90 14.71 -2.27 -16.71
CA ASP A 90 15.13 -2.56 -15.34
C ASP A 90 16.53 -2.03 -15.05
N ASP A 91 17.44 -2.13 -16.03
CA ASP A 91 18.79 -1.60 -15.86
C ASP A 91 18.79 -0.08 -15.72
N GLN A 92 17.95 0.59 -16.48
CA GLN A 92 17.80 2.04 -16.39
C GLN A 92 17.22 2.45 -15.04
N ILE A 93 16.22 1.73 -14.56
CA ILE A 93 15.66 1.98 -13.23
C ILE A 93 16.74 1.81 -12.15
N ALA A 94 17.49 0.72 -12.23
CA ALA A 94 18.56 0.48 -11.26
C ALA A 94 19.61 1.60 -11.27
N ALA A 95 19.93 2.12 -12.44
CA ALA A 95 20.88 3.23 -12.57
C ALA A 95 20.33 4.54 -12.00
N LEU A 96 19.00 4.71 -12.03
CA LEU A 96 18.35 5.92 -11.52
C LEU A 96 18.27 5.96 -10.00
N ILE A 97 18.25 4.81 -9.34
CA ILE A 97 18.04 4.75 -7.89
C ILE A 97 19.06 5.59 -7.11
N PRO A 98 20.38 5.44 -7.34
CA PRO A 98 21.35 6.29 -6.62
C PRO A 98 21.15 7.78 -6.89
N ILE A 99 20.80 8.12 -8.13
CA ILE A 99 20.58 9.51 -8.52
C ILE A 99 19.36 10.08 -7.78
N VAL A 100 18.28 9.30 -7.74
CA VAL A 100 17.06 9.70 -7.03
C VAL A 100 17.34 9.84 -5.53
N LYS A 101 18.11 8.91 -4.94
CA LYS A 101 18.49 9.02 -3.54
C LYS A 101 19.24 10.29 -3.25
N GLY A 102 20.23 10.62 -4.10
CA GLY A 102 20.98 11.85 -3.96
C GLY A 102 20.12 13.09 -4.11
N ALA A 103 19.25 13.07 -5.11
CA ALA A 103 18.33 14.17 -5.34
C ALA A 103 17.37 14.36 -4.16
N LEU A 104 16.87 13.26 -3.57
CA LEU A 104 16.00 13.33 -2.41
C LEU A 104 16.71 13.93 -1.20
N GLU A 105 17.99 13.62 -1.01
CA GLU A 105 18.76 14.21 0.07
C GLU A 105 18.82 15.71 -0.09
N VAL A 106 19.03 16.19 -1.31
CA VAL A 106 19.05 17.63 -1.58
C VAL A 106 17.69 18.25 -1.32
N VAL A 107 16.63 17.64 -1.83
CA VAL A 107 15.28 18.18 -1.69
C VAL A 107 14.84 18.18 -0.22
N LYS A 108 15.04 17.07 0.48
CA LYS A 108 14.64 16.96 1.88
C LYS A 108 15.64 17.63 2.81
N GLY A 109 16.92 17.49 2.51
CA GLY A 109 17.99 18.06 3.32
C GLY A 109 18.18 19.54 3.12
N LYS A 110 17.58 20.11 2.11
CA LYS A 110 17.67 21.54 1.85
C LYS A 110 17.20 22.36 3.04
N GLN A 111 16.22 21.84 3.77
CA GLN A 111 15.75 22.51 4.98
C GLN A 111 16.83 22.55 6.04
N LEU A 112 17.62 21.47 6.17
CA LEU A 112 18.73 21.43 7.10
C LEU A 112 19.82 22.41 6.69
N ILE A 113 20.10 22.49 5.41
CA ILE A 113 21.08 23.43 4.88
C ILE A 113 20.61 24.85 5.10
N ALA A 114 19.33 25.10 4.91
CA ALA A 114 18.77 26.43 5.07
C ALA A 114 18.81 26.93 6.52
N THR A 115 18.93 26.00 7.48
CA THR A 115 18.97 26.36 8.90
C THR A 115 20.36 26.67 9.42
N ARG A 116 21.39 26.59 8.61
CA ARG A 116 22.75 26.85 9.02
C ARG A 116 23.01 28.34 9.17
#